data_47c44d05b4e5b867b6a542b48df05dc5
#
_entry.id   47c44d05b4e5b867b6a542b48df05dc5
#
_cell.length_a   1.000
_cell.length_b   1.000
_cell.length_c   1.000
_cell.angle_alpha   90.00
_cell.angle_beta   90.00
_cell.angle_gamma   90.00
#
_symmetry.space_group_name_H-M   'P 1'
#
loop_
_entity.id
_entity.type
_entity.pdbx_description
1 polymer ?
#
loop_
_entity_poly.entity_id
_entity_poly.type
_entity_poly.pdbx_seq_one_letter_code
_entity_poly.pdbx_strand_id
1 'polypeptide(L)'
;DLHSFPTRRSSDLTNVDALTNLKDTQGSEVARLEPLFADEIAYQEFKARHDAQVVPKGSLEGYRGRVFIGIDAGSTTMKAAVVGETGELLYTWYDNNNGDVLGTAKKIMDDIYDRLPEGCAIGHVTTTGYGEGILIEALRADSGEIETVAHLRGAKAFVPDVEFILDIGGQDMKCLQVKGGVIEHIMLNEACSAGCGSFIANFADSMGMKIGRAHV
;
A
#
# COMPACT_ATOMS: atom_id res chain seq x y z
N ASP A 1 34.48 40.15 -10.16
CA ASP A 1 35.34 39.01 -9.71
C ASP A 1 34.54 37.75 -9.75
N LEU A 2 34.76 36.98 -10.83
CA LEU A 2 34.20 35.66 -11.01
C LEU A 2 34.91 34.70 -10.03
N HIS A 3 34.17 34.17 -9.10
CA HIS A 3 34.68 33.16 -8.17
C HIS A 3 35.19 31.95 -8.93
N SER A 4 36.53 31.74 -8.87
CA SER A 4 37.18 30.53 -9.36
C SER A 4 36.66 29.31 -8.59
N PHE A 5 36.15 28.34 -9.30
CA PHE A 5 35.87 27.02 -8.74
C PHE A 5 37.16 26.44 -8.14
N PRO A 6 37.10 25.79 -6.97
CA PRO A 6 38.31 25.19 -6.40
C PRO A 6 38.85 24.12 -7.37
N THR A 7 40.11 24.31 -7.78
CA THR A 7 40.82 23.30 -8.55
C THR A 7 40.88 22.00 -7.74
N ARG A 8 40.52 20.91 -8.40
CA ARG A 8 40.59 19.55 -7.82
C ARG A 8 41.96 19.34 -7.17
N ARG A 9 41.96 19.04 -5.88
CA ARG A 9 43.18 18.70 -5.15
C ARG A 9 43.58 17.27 -5.49
N SER A 10 44.89 16.98 -5.50
CA SER A 10 45.41 15.62 -5.72
C SER A 10 44.89 14.56 -4.72
N SER A 11 44.32 15.02 -3.58
CA SER A 11 43.62 14.17 -2.62
C SER A 11 42.31 13.55 -3.15
N ASP A 12 41.75 14.09 -4.24
CA ASP A 12 40.51 13.54 -4.83
C ASP A 12 40.81 12.25 -5.61
N LEU A 13 42.02 12.06 -6.10
CA LEU A 13 42.45 10.84 -6.80
C LEU A 13 42.70 9.68 -5.82
N THR A 14 43.17 9.98 -4.61
CA THR A 14 43.35 8.94 -3.57
C THR A 14 42.04 8.34 -3.08
N ASN A 15 40.97 9.12 -3.15
CA ASN A 15 39.64 8.61 -2.81
C ASN A 15 39.05 7.70 -3.90
N VAL A 16 39.39 7.94 -5.19
CA VAL A 16 38.99 7.05 -6.29
C VAL A 16 39.75 5.73 -6.23
N ASP A 17 41.01 5.75 -5.89
CA ASP A 17 41.82 4.54 -5.69
C ASP A 17 41.35 3.75 -4.46
N ALA A 18 40.91 4.42 -3.40
CA ALA A 18 40.33 3.80 -2.24
C ALA A 18 38.98 3.12 -2.58
N LEU A 19 38.17 3.71 -3.47
CA LEU A 19 36.93 3.12 -3.95
C LEU A 19 37.14 1.93 -4.89
N THR A 20 38.21 1.93 -5.68
CA THR A 20 38.57 0.80 -6.55
C THR A 20 39.15 -0.38 -5.74
N ASN A 21 39.81 -0.09 -4.62
CA ASN A 21 40.33 -1.11 -3.69
C ASN A 21 39.31 -1.64 -2.69
N LEU A 22 38.06 -1.12 -2.70
CA LEU A 22 36.93 -1.66 -1.88
C LEU A 22 36.58 -3.10 -2.22
N LYS A 23 37.09 -3.66 -3.31
CA LYS A 23 36.94 -5.09 -3.64
C LYS A 23 37.67 -6.02 -2.67
N ASP A 24 38.66 -5.51 -1.92
CA ASP A 24 39.46 -6.31 -0.98
C ASP A 24 39.09 -6.09 0.49
N THR A 25 38.13 -5.22 0.81
CA THR A 25 37.61 -5.09 2.17
C THR A 25 36.45 -6.11 2.42
N GLN A 26 36.73 -7.38 2.23
CA GLN A 26 35.91 -8.47 2.79
C GLN A 26 36.04 -8.55 4.33
N GLY A 27 36.33 -7.47 5.01
CA GLY A 27 36.75 -7.46 6.41
C GLY A 27 35.77 -6.82 7.41
N SER A 28 34.65 -6.25 6.99
CA SER A 28 33.57 -5.90 7.92
C SER A 28 32.26 -6.43 7.39
N GLU A 29 32.01 -7.72 7.59
CA GLU A 29 30.63 -8.21 7.50
C GLU A 29 29.84 -7.40 8.53
N VAL A 30 29.00 -6.50 8.03
CA VAL A 30 27.89 -5.96 8.82
C VAL A 30 27.16 -7.18 9.36
N ALA A 31 27.00 -7.28 10.68
CA ALA A 31 26.33 -8.39 11.31
C ALA A 31 24.99 -8.59 10.59
N ARG A 32 24.88 -9.68 9.83
CA ARG A 32 23.64 -10.01 9.13
C ARG A 32 22.62 -10.43 10.16
N LEU A 33 21.39 -9.97 9.96
CA LEU A 33 20.28 -10.52 10.73
C LEU A 33 20.17 -12.02 10.46
N GLU A 34 19.72 -12.77 11.46
CA GLU A 34 19.39 -14.19 11.28
C GLU A 34 18.37 -14.32 10.14
N PRO A 35 18.45 -15.38 9.33
CA PRO A 35 17.47 -15.65 8.31
C PRO A 35 16.05 -15.66 8.88
N LEU A 36 15.09 -15.11 8.15
CA LEU A 36 13.69 -15.07 8.59
C LEU A 36 13.10 -16.47 8.80
N PHE A 37 13.56 -17.44 8.03
CA PHE A 37 13.16 -18.83 8.14
C PHE A 37 14.41 -19.70 8.35
N ALA A 38 14.33 -20.64 9.29
CA ALA A 38 15.43 -21.55 9.59
C ALA A 38 15.72 -22.51 8.40
N ASP A 39 14.67 -22.89 7.66
CA ASP A 39 14.73 -23.81 6.53
C ASP A 39 13.52 -23.62 5.61
N GLU A 40 13.49 -24.37 4.52
CA GLU A 40 12.41 -24.36 3.53
C GLU A 40 11.07 -24.83 4.15
N ILE A 41 11.09 -25.71 5.14
CA ILE A 41 9.88 -26.21 5.80
C ILE A 41 9.20 -25.06 6.55
N ALA A 42 9.96 -24.29 7.33
CA ALA A 42 9.47 -23.12 8.04
C ALA A 42 8.87 -22.07 7.08
N TYR A 43 9.50 -21.88 5.91
CA TYR A 43 8.96 -21.00 4.87
C TYR A 43 7.64 -21.52 4.29
N GLN A 44 7.54 -22.82 3.99
CA GLN A 44 6.32 -23.41 3.45
C GLN A 44 5.17 -23.40 4.46
N GLU A 45 5.44 -23.60 5.74
CA GLU A 45 4.45 -23.49 6.82
C GLU A 45 3.94 -22.04 6.94
N PHE A 46 4.84 -21.06 6.90
CA PHE A 46 4.48 -19.65 6.87
C PHE A 46 3.59 -19.33 5.67
N LYS A 47 4.01 -19.78 4.49
CA LYS A 47 3.28 -19.55 3.24
C LYS A 47 1.88 -20.17 3.29
N ALA A 48 1.77 -21.43 3.69
CA ALA A 48 0.49 -22.14 3.79
C ALA A 48 -0.48 -21.44 4.76
N ARG A 49 0.03 -20.99 5.92
CA ARG A 49 -0.77 -20.23 6.89
C ARG A 49 -1.30 -18.91 6.30
N HIS A 50 -0.48 -18.19 5.54
CA HIS A 50 -0.89 -16.92 4.93
C HIS A 50 -1.80 -17.13 3.72
N ASP A 51 -1.53 -18.12 2.88
CA ASP A 51 -2.35 -18.46 1.72
C ASP A 51 -3.78 -18.91 2.13
N ALA A 52 -3.93 -19.43 3.34
CA ALA A 52 -5.23 -19.81 3.91
C ALA A 52 -6.07 -18.61 4.37
N GLN A 53 -5.44 -17.45 4.57
CA GLN A 53 -6.12 -16.21 5.01
C GLN A 53 -6.60 -15.44 3.78
N VAL A 54 -7.72 -15.88 3.20
CA VAL A 54 -8.34 -15.25 2.04
C VAL A 54 -9.60 -14.49 2.44
N VAL A 55 -9.75 -13.29 1.88
CA VAL A 55 -10.98 -12.52 2.00
C VAL A 55 -12.05 -13.18 1.13
N PRO A 56 -13.20 -13.58 1.70
CA PRO A 56 -14.31 -14.12 0.92
C PRO A 56 -14.80 -13.08 -0.10
N LYS A 57 -14.90 -13.48 -1.37
CA LYS A 57 -15.40 -12.62 -2.44
C LYS A 57 -16.65 -13.20 -3.02
N GLY A 58 -17.68 -12.38 -3.15
CA GLY A 58 -18.86 -12.63 -3.96
C GLY A 58 -18.58 -12.28 -5.44
N SER A 59 -19.63 -12.14 -6.21
CA SER A 59 -19.59 -11.69 -7.60
C SER A 59 -20.59 -10.57 -7.81
N LEU A 60 -20.15 -9.54 -8.51
CA LEU A 60 -21.05 -8.47 -8.97
C LEU A 60 -21.95 -8.97 -10.11
N GLU A 61 -21.48 -9.95 -10.88
CA GLU A 61 -22.26 -10.54 -11.97
C GLU A 61 -23.53 -11.20 -11.44
N GLY A 62 -24.68 -10.75 -11.97
CA GLY A 62 -26.00 -11.25 -11.56
C GLY A 62 -26.48 -10.78 -10.19
N TYR A 63 -25.71 -9.94 -9.48
CA TYR A 63 -26.15 -9.36 -8.21
C TYR A 63 -27.40 -8.48 -8.41
N ARG A 64 -28.27 -8.45 -7.41
CA ARG A 64 -29.48 -7.60 -7.38
C ARG A 64 -29.60 -6.94 -6.03
N GLY A 65 -29.98 -5.67 -6.02
CA GLY A 65 -30.11 -4.89 -4.81
C GLY A 65 -29.18 -3.68 -4.79
N ARG A 66 -28.97 -3.13 -3.61
CA ARG A 66 -28.07 -1.97 -3.44
C ARG A 66 -26.62 -2.42 -3.28
N VAL A 67 -25.75 -1.64 -3.89
CA VAL A 67 -24.31 -1.76 -3.69
C VAL A 67 -23.75 -0.48 -3.10
N PHE A 68 -22.67 -0.62 -2.35
CA PHE A 68 -21.96 0.47 -1.70
C PHE A 68 -20.54 0.51 -2.27
N ILE A 69 -20.08 1.72 -2.62
CA ILE A 69 -18.78 1.90 -3.25
C ILE A 69 -17.85 2.64 -2.29
N GLY A 70 -16.70 2.05 -2.01
CA GLY A 70 -15.60 2.72 -1.31
C GLY A 70 -14.46 2.99 -2.26
N ILE A 71 -13.90 4.20 -2.24
CA ILE A 71 -12.74 4.58 -3.06
C ILE A 71 -11.64 5.13 -2.13
N ASP A 72 -10.49 4.48 -2.14
CA ASP A 72 -9.27 4.98 -1.50
C ASP A 72 -8.39 5.66 -2.54
N ALA A 73 -8.27 6.98 -2.43
CA ALA A 73 -7.43 7.81 -3.28
C ALA A 73 -6.07 8.08 -2.62
N GLY A 74 -5.21 7.08 -2.63
CA GLY A 74 -3.84 7.20 -2.12
C GLY A 74 -2.96 8.10 -2.99
N SER A 75 -1.82 8.51 -2.45
CA SER A 75 -0.85 9.36 -3.15
C SER A 75 -0.23 8.71 -4.40
N THR A 76 -0.10 7.39 -4.41
CA THR A 76 0.55 6.63 -5.49
C THR A 76 -0.44 5.73 -6.23
N THR A 77 -1.34 5.08 -5.48
CA THR A 77 -2.28 4.08 -5.99
C THR A 77 -3.70 4.45 -5.57
N MET A 78 -4.66 4.04 -6.39
CA MET A 78 -6.07 4.10 -6.04
C MET A 78 -6.65 2.70 -5.94
N LYS A 79 -7.63 2.54 -5.06
CA LYS A 79 -8.35 1.29 -4.87
C LYS A 79 -9.83 1.61 -4.81
N ALA A 80 -10.63 0.65 -5.26
CA ALA A 80 -12.07 0.70 -5.05
C ALA A 80 -12.60 -0.68 -4.65
N ALA A 81 -13.65 -0.66 -3.88
CA ALA A 81 -14.40 -1.84 -3.48
C ALA A 81 -15.89 -1.61 -3.70
N VAL A 82 -16.56 -2.60 -4.26
CA VAL A 82 -18.03 -2.65 -4.33
C VAL A 82 -18.50 -3.71 -3.36
N VAL A 83 -19.35 -3.31 -2.43
CA VAL A 83 -19.85 -4.14 -1.33
C VAL A 83 -21.36 -4.24 -1.44
N GLY A 84 -21.91 -5.43 -1.24
CA GLY A 84 -23.35 -5.68 -1.23
C GLY A 84 -24.02 -5.34 0.10
N GLU A 85 -25.34 -5.52 0.18
CA GLU A 85 -26.14 -5.16 1.34
C GLU A 85 -25.80 -5.96 2.61
N THR A 86 -25.27 -7.15 2.48
CA THR A 86 -24.89 -8.00 3.62
C THR A 86 -23.39 -7.89 3.97
N GLY A 87 -22.66 -6.98 3.30
CA GLY A 87 -21.24 -6.73 3.55
C GLY A 87 -20.30 -7.61 2.70
N GLU A 88 -20.85 -8.36 1.75
CA GLU A 88 -20.04 -9.18 0.83
C GLU A 88 -19.25 -8.29 -0.15
N LEU A 89 -17.97 -8.60 -0.32
CA LEU A 89 -17.09 -7.94 -1.28
C LEU A 89 -17.37 -8.48 -2.69
N LEU A 90 -18.04 -7.69 -3.52
CA LEU A 90 -18.50 -8.10 -4.85
C LEU A 90 -17.50 -7.82 -5.96
N TYR A 91 -16.78 -6.70 -5.86
CA TYR A 91 -15.78 -6.28 -6.84
C TYR A 91 -14.69 -5.45 -6.19
N THR A 92 -13.48 -5.54 -6.73
CA THR A 92 -12.32 -4.73 -6.32
C THR A 92 -11.58 -4.22 -7.53
N TRP A 93 -11.10 -2.98 -7.42
CA TRP A 93 -10.23 -2.34 -8.38
C TRP A 93 -8.95 -1.85 -7.70
N TYR A 94 -7.80 -1.95 -8.35
CA TYR A 94 -6.52 -1.48 -7.84
C TYR A 94 -5.61 -1.13 -9.01
N ASP A 95 -5.06 0.08 -9.03
CA ASP A 95 -4.04 0.50 -10.00
C ASP A 95 -3.25 1.73 -9.49
N ASN A 96 -2.17 2.05 -10.20
CA ASN A 96 -1.41 3.27 -9.97
C ASN A 96 -2.18 4.48 -10.52
N ASN A 97 -2.18 5.60 -9.79
CA ASN A 97 -2.84 6.83 -10.23
C ASN A 97 -1.95 7.71 -11.14
N ASN A 98 -0.66 7.44 -11.21
CA ASN A 98 0.32 8.19 -12.01
C ASN A 98 0.24 9.71 -11.81
N GLY A 99 -0.20 10.17 -10.63
CA GLY A 99 -0.45 11.59 -10.33
C GLY A 99 -1.75 12.16 -10.87
N ASP A 100 -2.56 11.36 -11.59
CA ASP A 100 -3.88 11.76 -12.12
C ASP A 100 -5.01 11.09 -11.33
N VAL A 101 -5.32 11.65 -10.17
CA VAL A 101 -6.38 11.15 -9.28
C VAL A 101 -7.76 11.22 -9.94
N LEU A 102 -8.07 12.32 -10.63
CA LEU A 102 -9.40 12.52 -11.23
C LEU A 102 -9.62 11.60 -12.43
N GLY A 103 -8.64 11.50 -13.33
CA GLY A 103 -8.72 10.60 -14.48
C GLY A 103 -8.80 9.13 -14.05
N THR A 104 -8.09 8.78 -12.99
CA THR A 104 -8.15 7.42 -12.43
C THR A 104 -9.49 7.16 -11.75
N ALA A 105 -10.02 8.11 -10.98
CA ALA A 105 -11.36 7.98 -10.40
C ALA A 105 -12.45 7.83 -11.45
N LYS A 106 -12.34 8.56 -12.56
CA LYS A 106 -13.26 8.40 -13.69
C LYS A 106 -13.19 6.98 -14.26
N LYS A 107 -11.97 6.44 -14.50
CA LYS A 107 -11.79 5.06 -14.99
C LYS A 107 -12.41 4.04 -14.04
N ILE A 108 -12.23 4.21 -12.73
CA ILE A 108 -12.83 3.35 -11.71
C ILE A 108 -14.37 3.36 -11.83
N MET A 109 -14.94 4.55 -11.89
CA MET A 109 -16.41 4.68 -11.96
C MET A 109 -16.97 4.16 -13.28
N ASP A 110 -16.31 4.45 -14.40
CA ASP A 110 -16.71 3.90 -15.71
C ASP A 110 -16.68 2.36 -15.68
N ASP A 111 -15.60 1.74 -15.17
CA ASP A 111 -15.49 0.27 -15.06
C ASP A 111 -16.54 -0.33 -14.11
N ILE A 112 -16.84 0.34 -12.99
CA ILE A 112 -17.90 -0.12 -12.09
C ILE A 112 -19.27 -0.02 -12.77
N TYR A 113 -19.57 1.10 -13.43
CA TYR A 113 -20.87 1.28 -14.14
C TYR A 113 -21.06 0.25 -15.24
N ASP A 114 -20.00 -0.04 -16.01
CA ASP A 114 -20.06 -1.04 -17.09
C ASP A 114 -20.33 -2.46 -16.57
N ARG A 115 -19.97 -2.74 -15.31
CA ARG A 115 -20.16 -4.05 -14.65
C ARG A 115 -21.44 -4.16 -13.83
N LEU A 116 -22.06 -3.04 -13.50
CA LEU A 116 -23.28 -3.05 -12.69
C LEU A 116 -24.42 -3.77 -13.44
N PRO A 117 -24.95 -4.88 -12.89
CA PRO A 117 -26.04 -5.58 -13.55
C PRO A 117 -27.35 -4.80 -13.49
N GLU A 118 -28.28 -5.12 -14.40
CA GLU A 118 -29.64 -4.62 -14.30
C GLU A 118 -30.27 -5.02 -12.94
N GLY A 119 -30.92 -4.06 -12.28
CA GLY A 119 -31.53 -4.24 -10.97
C GLY A 119 -30.59 -3.95 -9.80
N CYS A 120 -29.36 -3.54 -10.05
CA CYS A 120 -28.49 -2.93 -9.04
C CYS A 120 -28.72 -1.43 -8.97
N ALA A 121 -28.60 -0.89 -7.74
CA ALA A 121 -28.59 0.54 -7.48
C ALA A 121 -27.43 0.87 -6.53
N ILE A 122 -26.72 1.96 -6.83
CA ILE A 122 -25.69 2.49 -5.91
C ILE A 122 -26.43 3.13 -4.73
N GLY A 123 -26.20 2.58 -3.55
CA GLY A 123 -26.82 3.05 -2.31
C GLY A 123 -26.04 4.13 -1.61
N HIS A 124 -24.69 4.11 -1.72
CA HIS A 124 -23.81 5.11 -1.11
C HIS A 124 -22.41 5.01 -1.71
N VAL A 125 -21.74 6.14 -1.84
CA VAL A 125 -20.34 6.25 -2.28
C VAL A 125 -19.54 6.97 -1.19
N THR A 126 -18.47 6.33 -0.71
CA THR A 126 -17.57 6.90 0.29
C THR A 126 -16.16 6.99 -0.28
N THR A 127 -15.49 8.09 -0.01
CA THR A 127 -14.09 8.28 -0.40
C THR A 127 -13.20 8.36 0.83
N THR A 128 -11.92 8.00 0.69
CA THR A 128 -10.89 8.13 1.72
C THR A 128 -9.53 8.36 1.08
N GLY A 129 -8.52 8.56 1.90
CA GLY A 129 -7.14 8.75 1.47
C GLY A 129 -6.81 10.21 1.13
N TYR A 130 -5.62 10.43 0.60
CA TYR A 130 -5.07 11.76 0.33
C TYR A 130 -5.94 12.60 -0.63
N GLY A 131 -6.59 11.94 -1.61
CA GLY A 131 -7.48 12.57 -2.60
C GLY A 131 -8.94 12.68 -2.19
N GLU A 132 -9.31 12.36 -0.95
CA GLU A 132 -10.69 12.30 -0.45
C GLU A 132 -11.51 13.54 -0.84
N GLY A 133 -11.03 14.74 -0.45
CA GLY A 133 -11.77 15.98 -0.67
C GLY A 133 -12.01 16.29 -2.15
N ILE A 134 -11.03 15.99 -3.01
CA ILE A 134 -11.17 16.20 -4.46
C ILE A 134 -12.23 15.25 -5.02
N LEU A 135 -12.25 14.00 -4.54
CA LEU A 135 -13.20 13.00 -5.04
C LEU A 135 -14.62 13.23 -4.54
N ILE A 136 -14.81 13.74 -3.33
CA ILE A 136 -16.14 14.14 -2.84
C ILE A 136 -16.77 15.13 -3.81
N GLU A 137 -16.05 16.16 -4.17
CA GLU A 137 -16.54 17.21 -5.10
C GLU A 137 -16.73 16.68 -6.53
N ALA A 138 -15.73 15.97 -7.06
CA ALA A 138 -15.73 15.53 -8.46
C ALA A 138 -16.75 14.44 -8.75
N LEU A 139 -16.91 13.47 -7.85
CA LEU A 139 -17.83 12.36 -7.99
C LEU A 139 -19.18 12.60 -7.34
N ARG A 140 -19.34 13.70 -6.60
CA ARG A 140 -20.48 13.95 -5.71
C ARG A 140 -20.70 12.76 -4.76
N ALA A 141 -19.59 12.26 -4.17
CA ALA A 141 -19.64 11.17 -3.24
C ALA A 141 -20.47 11.58 -1.99
N ASP A 142 -21.18 10.63 -1.43
CA ASP A 142 -22.09 10.89 -0.29
C ASP A 142 -21.33 11.23 0.99
N SER A 143 -20.12 10.69 1.16
CA SER A 143 -19.29 10.95 2.34
C SER A 143 -17.81 10.75 2.08
N GLY A 144 -16.99 11.39 2.94
CA GLY A 144 -15.58 11.07 3.12
C GLY A 144 -15.35 10.38 4.46
N GLU A 145 -14.29 9.61 4.58
CA GLU A 145 -13.89 8.98 5.84
C GLU A 145 -12.39 9.15 6.05
N ILE A 146 -11.99 9.38 7.28
CA ILE A 146 -10.57 9.43 7.66
C ILE A 146 -9.93 8.08 7.39
N GLU A 147 -8.79 8.07 6.70
CA GLU A 147 -8.09 6.87 6.24
C GLU A 147 -7.87 5.82 7.34
N THR A 148 -7.40 6.24 8.53
CA THR A 148 -7.20 5.33 9.67
C THR A 148 -8.51 4.70 10.18
N VAL A 149 -9.61 5.44 10.11
CA VAL A 149 -10.95 4.94 10.48
C VAL A 149 -11.45 3.98 9.40
N ALA A 150 -11.24 4.29 8.13
CA ALA A 150 -11.60 3.40 7.02
C ALA A 150 -10.82 2.07 7.13
N HIS A 151 -9.51 2.11 7.42
CA HIS A 151 -8.68 0.93 7.66
C HIS A 151 -9.20 0.08 8.83
N LEU A 152 -9.53 0.71 9.96
CA LEU A 152 -10.09 -0.01 11.10
C LEU A 152 -11.42 -0.68 10.75
N ARG A 153 -12.33 0.03 10.07
CA ARG A 153 -13.62 -0.53 9.64
C ARG A 153 -13.45 -1.70 8.69
N GLY A 154 -12.57 -1.55 7.69
CA GLY A 154 -12.24 -2.62 6.76
C GLY A 154 -11.64 -3.84 7.44
N ALA A 155 -10.67 -3.66 8.33
CA ALA A 155 -10.06 -4.75 9.09
C ALA A 155 -11.10 -5.49 9.96
N LYS A 156 -11.95 -4.75 10.67
CA LYS A 156 -13.00 -5.33 11.52
C LYS A 156 -14.07 -6.11 10.74
N ALA A 157 -14.30 -5.78 9.49
CA ALA A 157 -15.25 -6.53 8.65
C ALA A 157 -14.78 -7.99 8.42
N PHE A 158 -13.47 -8.24 8.46
CA PHE A 158 -12.89 -9.57 8.25
C PHE A 158 -12.31 -10.18 9.54
N VAL A 159 -11.84 -9.34 10.46
CA VAL A 159 -11.28 -9.72 11.76
C VAL A 159 -11.95 -8.87 12.84
N PRO A 160 -13.14 -9.28 13.33
CA PRO A 160 -13.93 -8.45 14.27
C PRO A 160 -13.19 -8.02 15.52
N ASP A 161 -12.31 -8.87 16.03
CA ASP A 161 -11.51 -8.66 17.24
C ASP A 161 -10.08 -8.19 16.95
N VAL A 162 -9.87 -7.49 15.82
CA VAL A 162 -8.56 -6.97 15.47
C VAL A 162 -8.02 -6.05 16.57
N GLU A 163 -6.78 -6.30 17.02
CA GLU A 163 -6.09 -5.52 18.04
C GLU A 163 -4.92 -4.70 17.48
N PHE A 164 -4.45 -5.05 16.28
CA PHE A 164 -3.30 -4.43 15.66
C PHE A 164 -3.45 -4.38 14.14
N ILE A 165 -3.20 -3.21 13.55
CA ILE A 165 -3.19 -3.02 12.10
C ILE A 165 -1.87 -2.39 11.73
N LEU A 166 -1.15 -3.03 10.81
CA LEU A 166 0.04 -2.50 10.16
C LEU A 166 -0.32 -2.17 8.71
N ASP A 167 -0.45 -0.90 8.43
CA ASP A 167 -0.66 -0.38 7.09
C ASP A 167 0.67 0.07 6.50
N ILE A 168 1.05 -0.50 5.37
CA ILE A 168 2.26 -0.16 4.64
C ILE A 168 1.83 0.42 3.30
N GLY A 169 1.72 1.74 3.27
CA GLY A 169 1.39 2.51 2.07
C GLY A 169 2.60 2.70 1.13
N GLY A 170 2.35 3.37 0.01
CA GLY A 170 3.41 3.70 -0.95
C GLY A 170 4.43 4.69 -0.41
N GLN A 171 4.00 5.65 0.40
CA GLN A 171 4.84 6.75 0.90
C GLN A 171 4.98 6.79 2.42
N ASP A 172 4.07 6.19 3.16
CA ASP A 172 4.08 6.16 4.61
C ASP A 172 3.78 4.75 5.15
N MET A 173 3.92 4.61 6.44
CA MET A 173 3.58 3.40 7.17
C MET A 173 2.88 3.81 8.47
N LYS A 174 1.76 3.18 8.77
CA LYS A 174 0.96 3.42 9.95
C LYS A 174 0.81 2.14 10.76
N CYS A 175 0.91 2.26 12.05
CA CYS A 175 0.65 1.19 13.00
C CYS A 175 -0.48 1.64 13.91
N LEU A 176 -1.59 0.92 13.91
CA LEU A 176 -2.76 1.21 14.72
C LEU A 176 -2.90 0.15 15.80
N GLN A 177 -2.85 0.55 17.05
CA GLN A 177 -3.21 -0.31 18.18
C GLN A 177 -4.70 -0.13 18.47
N VAL A 178 -5.43 -1.22 18.48
CA VAL A 178 -6.89 -1.23 18.66
C VAL A 178 -7.22 -1.91 19.97
N LYS A 179 -8.09 -1.28 20.78
CA LYS A 179 -8.57 -1.84 22.02
C LYS A 179 -10.08 -1.57 22.17
N GLY A 180 -10.82 -2.60 22.49
CA GLY A 180 -12.27 -2.47 22.62
C GLY A 180 -12.95 -1.99 21.33
N GLY A 181 -12.33 -2.25 20.17
CA GLY A 181 -12.85 -1.86 18.86
C GLY A 181 -12.61 -0.41 18.45
N VAL A 182 -11.82 0.35 19.22
CA VAL A 182 -11.40 1.73 18.94
C VAL A 182 -9.88 1.83 18.84
N ILE A 183 -9.39 2.80 18.07
CA ILE A 183 -7.95 3.07 17.96
C ILE A 183 -7.51 3.76 19.26
N GLU A 184 -6.62 3.11 20.00
CA GLU A 184 -6.02 3.64 21.23
C GLU A 184 -4.73 4.39 20.94
N HIS A 185 -3.88 3.86 20.06
CA HIS A 185 -2.62 4.48 19.65
C HIS A 185 -2.41 4.40 18.16
N ILE A 186 -1.82 5.46 17.60
CA ILE A 186 -1.38 5.53 16.21
C ILE A 186 0.11 5.88 16.24
N MET A 187 0.92 5.07 15.55
CA MET A 187 2.30 5.39 15.24
C MET A 187 2.41 5.61 13.73
N LEU A 188 2.94 6.75 13.35
CA LEU A 188 3.17 7.14 11.97
C LEU A 188 4.67 7.18 11.70
N ASN A 189 5.07 6.63 10.58
CA ASN A 189 6.40 6.85 10.05
C ASN A 189 6.34 8.02 9.07
N GLU A 190 6.79 9.19 9.50
CA GLU A 190 6.77 10.43 8.71
C GLU A 190 7.91 10.51 7.67
N ALA A 191 8.91 9.63 7.77
CA ALA A 191 10.04 9.63 6.86
C ALA A 191 9.81 8.63 5.73
N CYS A 192 9.48 9.11 4.54
CA CYS A 192 9.28 8.33 3.31
C CYS A 192 10.38 7.30 3.00
N SER A 193 11.61 7.56 3.45
CA SER A 193 12.77 6.70 3.21
C SER A 193 12.95 5.56 4.23
N ALA A 194 12.09 5.45 5.25
CA ALA A 194 12.34 4.57 6.38
C ALA A 194 11.51 3.28 6.38
N GLY A 195 11.14 2.76 5.19
CA GLY A 195 10.51 1.44 5.08
C GLY A 195 9.09 1.42 4.51
N CYS A 196 8.67 2.47 3.81
CA CYS A 196 7.42 2.46 3.05
C CYS A 196 7.51 1.57 1.81
N GLY A 197 6.37 1.25 1.20
CA GLY A 197 6.29 0.37 0.03
C GLY A 197 7.15 0.83 -1.14
N SER A 198 7.21 2.14 -1.44
CA SER A 198 8.05 2.68 -2.51
C SER A 198 9.54 2.49 -2.27
N PHE A 199 10.00 2.59 -1.01
CA PHE A 199 11.40 2.32 -0.66
C PHE A 199 11.76 0.86 -0.96
N ILE A 200 10.92 -0.07 -0.51
CA ILE A 200 11.13 -1.51 -0.72
C ILE A 200 11.09 -1.84 -2.22
N ALA A 201 10.14 -1.24 -2.96
CA ALA A 201 10.02 -1.42 -4.40
C ALA A 201 11.27 -0.93 -5.15
N ASN A 202 11.71 0.30 -4.88
CA ASN A 202 12.90 0.88 -5.50
C ASN A 202 14.17 0.09 -5.15
N PHE A 203 14.27 -0.42 -3.94
CA PHE A 203 15.40 -1.23 -3.51
C PHE A 203 15.43 -2.58 -4.25
N ALA A 204 14.29 -3.25 -4.36
CA ALA A 204 14.15 -4.49 -5.12
C ALA A 204 14.51 -4.27 -6.60
N ASP A 205 13.99 -3.21 -7.22
CA ASP A 205 14.28 -2.86 -8.62
C ASP A 205 15.76 -2.58 -8.85
N SER A 206 16.42 -1.85 -7.93
CA SER A 206 17.86 -1.58 -8.01
C SER A 206 18.71 -2.85 -7.96
N MET A 207 18.21 -3.90 -7.34
CA MET A 207 18.84 -5.22 -7.26
C MET A 207 18.39 -6.17 -8.38
N GLY A 208 17.54 -5.73 -9.31
CA GLY A 208 16.95 -6.58 -10.35
C GLY A 208 15.99 -7.65 -9.79
N MET A 209 15.42 -7.43 -8.62
CA MET A 209 14.54 -8.36 -7.91
C MET A 209 13.09 -7.86 -7.94
N LYS A 210 12.15 -8.78 -7.97
CA LYS A 210 10.73 -8.43 -7.73
C LYS A 210 10.46 -8.44 -6.23
N ILE A 211 9.60 -7.51 -5.77
CA ILE A 211 9.05 -7.54 -4.41
C ILE A 211 8.48 -8.94 -4.13
N GLY A 212 8.78 -9.49 -2.96
CA GLY A 212 8.39 -10.84 -2.55
C GLY A 212 9.44 -11.91 -2.83
N ARG A 213 10.53 -11.58 -3.55
CA ARG A 213 11.71 -12.46 -3.70
C ARG A 213 12.90 -12.06 -2.82
N ALA A 214 12.78 -11.01 -2.03
CA ALA A 214 13.85 -10.56 -1.15
C ALA A 214 14.15 -11.51 0.05
N HIS A 215 13.47 -12.64 0.11
CA HIS A 215 13.61 -13.62 1.19
C HIS A 215 14.25 -14.95 0.72
N VAL A 216 14.75 -14.98 -0.52
CA VAL A 216 15.36 -16.21 -1.07
C VAL A 216 16.83 -15.95 -1.37
#